data_af653920afc4e991795100959133fcdd
#
_entry.id   af653920afc4e991795100959133fcdd
#
_cell.length_a   1.000
_cell.length_b   1.000
_cell.length_c   1.000
_cell.angle_alpha   90.00
_cell.angle_beta   90.00
_cell.angle_gamma   90.00
#
_symmetry.space_group_name_H-M   'P 1'
#
loop_
_entity.id
_entity.type
_entity.pdbx_description
1 polymer ?
#
loop_
_entity_poly.entity_id
_entity_poly.type
_entity_poly.pdbx_seq_one_letter_code
_entity_poly.pdbx_strand_id
1 'polypeptide(L)'
;MVWNRNFFNEVKTCQKCEVVLVEHDNWGGSKYICRPCDAEKSRLARLKKKQENPHGYVYVVFNPAWSEWYGVGKCDHDHRRRLSIYNVSSPLRDFSFLHLRKCNDPKKLERRIHEKLRKRTSIDKNEWFMLDFKILVDIIEETYLEEEVKYVQ
;
A
#
# COMPACT_ATOMS: atom_id res chain seq x y z
N MET A 1 8.96 -55.42 16.24
CA MET A 1 9.72 -54.19 16.53
C MET A 1 8.71 -53.07 16.74
N VAL A 2 8.48 -52.62 17.96
CA VAL A 2 7.55 -51.55 18.31
C VAL A 2 8.36 -50.25 18.27
N TRP A 3 8.05 -49.39 17.32
CA TRP A 3 8.65 -48.04 17.27
C TRP A 3 8.01 -47.17 18.37
N ASN A 4 8.71 -46.99 19.46
CA ASN A 4 8.32 -46.07 20.52
C ASN A 4 8.67 -44.66 20.09
N ARG A 5 7.71 -43.95 19.43
CA ARG A 5 7.80 -42.51 19.18
C ARG A 5 7.42 -41.78 20.45
N ASN A 6 8.39 -41.60 21.35
CA ASN A 6 8.28 -40.60 22.39
C ASN A 6 8.36 -39.21 21.73
N PHE A 7 7.23 -38.73 21.20
CA PHE A 7 7.07 -37.29 20.90
C PHE A 7 6.96 -36.58 22.28
N PHE A 8 8.08 -36.15 22.83
CA PHE A 8 8.05 -35.05 23.75
C PHE A 8 7.50 -33.86 23.00
N ASN A 9 6.22 -33.54 23.18
CA ASN A 9 5.62 -32.28 22.74
C ASN A 9 6.29 -31.16 23.53
N GLU A 10 7.43 -30.67 23.06
CA GLU A 10 8.03 -29.48 23.62
C GLU A 10 7.02 -28.35 23.49
N VAL A 11 6.59 -27.83 24.63
CA VAL A 11 5.68 -26.69 24.69
C VAL A 11 6.44 -25.49 24.13
N LYS A 12 6.06 -25.06 22.94
CA LYS A 12 6.64 -23.88 22.30
C LYS A 12 6.05 -22.64 22.94
N THR A 13 6.90 -21.71 23.33
CA THR A 13 6.49 -20.44 23.92
C THR A 13 6.95 -19.26 23.06
N CYS A 14 6.21 -18.15 23.13
CA CYS A 14 6.58 -16.92 22.46
C CYS A 14 7.83 -16.33 23.10
N GLN A 15 8.87 -16.10 22.32
CA GLN A 15 10.15 -15.51 22.79
C GLN A 15 10.01 -14.08 23.33
N LYS A 16 8.87 -13.41 23.10
CA LYS A 16 8.63 -12.02 23.50
C LYS A 16 7.76 -11.88 24.75
N CYS A 17 6.72 -12.69 24.90
CA CYS A 17 5.75 -12.59 25.99
C CYS A 17 5.49 -13.93 26.70
N GLU A 18 6.29 -14.97 26.38
CA GLU A 18 6.29 -16.29 27.01
C GLU A 18 4.96 -17.07 26.92
N VAL A 19 3.95 -16.52 26.24
CA VAL A 19 2.68 -17.23 26.05
C VAL A 19 2.89 -18.51 25.27
N VAL A 20 2.19 -19.58 25.64
CA VAL A 20 2.21 -20.86 24.93
C VAL A 20 1.69 -20.68 23.51
N LEU A 21 2.45 -21.19 22.55
CA LEU A 21 2.10 -21.10 21.13
C LEU A 21 1.19 -22.27 20.74
N VAL A 22 -0.01 -21.95 20.29
CA VAL A 22 -1.00 -22.90 19.80
C VAL A 22 -1.17 -22.69 18.29
N GLU A 23 -0.98 -23.77 17.52
CA GLU A 23 -1.12 -23.73 16.07
C GLU A 23 -2.56 -23.37 15.69
N HIS A 24 -2.71 -22.53 14.65
CA HIS A 24 -3.98 -21.95 14.18
C HIS A 24 -4.71 -21.00 15.13
N ASP A 25 -4.32 -20.88 16.39
CA ASP A 25 -4.86 -19.92 17.35
C ASP A 25 -3.99 -18.66 17.41
N ASN A 26 -2.91 -18.70 18.18
CA ASN A 26 -2.03 -17.54 18.41
C ASN A 26 -0.68 -17.61 17.68
N TRP A 27 -0.44 -18.67 16.91
CA TRP A 27 0.82 -18.91 16.22
C TRP A 27 0.62 -19.23 14.72
N GLY A 28 1.41 -18.59 13.86
CA GLY A 28 1.41 -18.79 12.40
C GLY A 28 2.42 -19.81 11.86
N GLY A 29 3.09 -20.57 12.76
CA GLY A 29 4.02 -21.65 12.39
C GLY A 29 5.45 -21.20 12.02
N SER A 30 5.70 -19.95 11.74
CA SER A 30 7.02 -19.44 11.39
C SER A 30 7.61 -18.57 12.50
N LYS A 31 8.63 -19.02 13.20
CA LYS A 31 9.29 -18.36 14.33
C LYS A 31 8.51 -18.54 15.63
N TYR A 32 9.22 -18.61 16.73
CA TYR A 32 8.65 -18.72 18.08
C TYR A 32 8.14 -17.36 18.58
N ILE A 33 7.17 -16.78 17.86
CA ILE A 33 6.55 -15.48 18.16
C ILE A 33 5.04 -15.62 17.96
N CYS A 34 4.25 -15.23 18.96
CA CYS A 34 2.79 -15.24 18.85
C CYS A 34 2.31 -14.11 17.88
N ARG A 35 1.12 -14.29 17.30
CA ARG A 35 0.53 -13.34 16.36
C ARG A 35 0.45 -11.90 16.90
N PRO A 36 0.03 -11.63 18.17
CA PRO A 36 0.03 -10.28 18.70
C PRO A 36 1.43 -9.63 18.73
N CYS A 37 2.46 -10.37 19.16
CA CYS A 37 3.83 -9.87 19.21
C CYS A 37 4.42 -9.63 17.81
N ASP A 38 4.10 -10.45 16.83
CA ASP A 38 4.53 -10.27 15.43
C ASP A 38 3.81 -9.08 14.78
N ALA A 39 2.51 -8.92 15.05
CA ALA A 39 1.73 -7.77 14.60
C ALA A 39 2.29 -6.46 15.16
N GLU A 40 2.62 -6.42 16.46
CA GLU A 40 3.22 -5.24 17.10
C GLU A 40 4.62 -4.94 16.55
N LYS A 41 5.46 -5.94 16.35
CA LYS A 41 6.75 -5.79 15.68
C LYS A 41 6.59 -5.18 14.28
N SER A 42 5.62 -5.68 13.52
CA SER A 42 5.32 -5.18 12.19
C SER A 42 4.78 -3.75 12.20
N ARG A 43 3.98 -3.39 13.21
CA ARG A 43 3.47 -2.04 13.44
C ARG A 43 4.61 -1.07 13.73
N LEU A 44 5.49 -1.42 14.65
CA LEU A 44 6.66 -0.60 15.02
C LEU A 44 7.62 -0.40 13.84
N ALA A 45 7.90 -1.46 13.08
CA ALA A 45 8.73 -1.37 11.89
C ALA A 45 8.13 -0.43 10.82
N ARG A 46 6.79 -0.44 10.64
CA ARG A 46 6.10 0.51 9.75
C ARG A 46 6.20 1.96 10.25
N LEU A 47 6.02 2.18 11.55
CA LEU A 47 6.15 3.52 12.13
C LEU A 47 7.57 4.07 11.99
N LYS A 48 8.59 3.24 12.29
CA LYS A 48 9.99 3.62 12.09
C LYS A 48 10.28 3.97 10.64
N LYS A 49 9.85 3.14 9.69
CA LYS A 49 10.02 3.41 8.26
C LYS A 49 9.31 4.69 7.81
N LYS A 50 8.14 4.99 8.38
CA LYS A 50 7.42 6.24 8.12
C LYS A 50 8.14 7.47 8.68
N GLN A 51 8.79 7.36 9.85
CA GLN A 51 9.62 8.43 10.43
C GLN A 51 10.89 8.68 9.63
N GLU A 52 11.56 7.61 9.18
CA GLU A 52 12.79 7.71 8.37
C GLU A 52 12.51 8.23 6.95
N ASN A 53 11.30 7.99 6.43
CA ASN A 53 10.92 8.37 5.07
C ASN A 53 9.47 8.89 5.04
N PRO A 54 9.23 10.13 5.50
CA PRO A 54 7.89 10.70 5.65
C PRO A 54 7.16 10.91 4.31
N HIS A 55 7.90 10.86 3.20
CA HIS A 55 7.35 11.11 1.87
C HIS A 55 6.72 9.85 1.27
N GLY A 56 5.69 10.08 0.49
CA GLY A 56 5.08 9.08 -0.37
C GLY A 56 4.87 9.62 -1.78
N TYR A 57 4.02 8.95 -2.54
CA TYR A 57 3.74 9.31 -3.92
C TYR A 57 2.24 9.25 -4.19
N VAL A 58 1.75 10.20 -4.99
CA VAL A 58 0.52 10.06 -5.76
C VAL A 58 0.91 9.72 -7.19
N TYR A 59 0.19 8.81 -7.82
CA TYR A 59 0.50 8.32 -9.14
C TYR A 59 -0.74 8.23 -10.02
N VAL A 60 -0.50 8.27 -11.33
CA VAL A 60 -1.46 7.86 -12.35
C VAL A 60 -0.98 6.54 -12.94
N VAL A 61 -1.82 5.52 -12.83
CA VAL A 61 -1.59 4.20 -13.44
C VAL A 61 -2.49 4.03 -14.65
N PHE A 62 -1.95 3.37 -15.65
CA PHE A 62 -2.59 3.14 -16.94
C PHE A 62 -2.42 1.67 -17.36
N ASN A 63 -3.42 1.18 -18.07
CA ASN A 63 -3.36 -0.10 -18.77
C ASN A 63 -3.82 0.07 -20.21
N PRO A 64 -3.05 -0.38 -21.22
CA PRO A 64 -3.42 -0.23 -22.64
C PRO A 64 -4.76 -0.87 -23.02
N ALA A 65 -5.17 -1.92 -22.30
CA ALA A 65 -6.47 -2.57 -22.52
C ALA A 65 -7.66 -1.67 -22.13
N TRP A 66 -7.42 -0.61 -21.35
CA TRP A 66 -8.42 0.35 -20.89
C TRP A 66 -7.98 1.77 -21.23
N SER A 67 -7.74 2.04 -22.50
CA SER A 67 -7.04 3.22 -23.00
C SER A 67 -7.64 4.57 -22.60
N GLU A 68 -8.91 4.62 -22.20
CA GLU A 68 -9.59 5.84 -21.76
C GLU A 68 -9.65 5.99 -20.23
N TRP A 69 -9.16 4.98 -19.50
CA TRP A 69 -9.23 4.94 -18.05
C TRP A 69 -7.87 5.14 -17.39
N TYR A 70 -7.83 6.03 -16.44
CA TYR A 70 -6.65 6.32 -15.63
C TYR A 70 -6.95 6.06 -14.17
N GLY A 71 -6.15 5.21 -13.54
CA GLY A 71 -6.20 4.98 -12.11
C GLY A 71 -5.38 6.02 -11.37
N VAL A 72 -5.97 6.70 -10.39
CA VAL A 72 -5.27 7.64 -9.52
C VAL A 72 -5.20 7.07 -8.12
N GLY A 73 -3.99 6.87 -7.62
CA GLY A 73 -3.77 6.27 -6.33
C GLY A 73 -2.52 6.78 -5.63
N LYS A 74 -2.28 6.24 -4.43
CA LYS A 74 -1.10 6.59 -3.63
C LYS A 74 -0.30 5.38 -3.21
N CYS A 75 0.96 5.61 -2.86
CA CYS A 75 1.78 4.67 -2.12
C CYS A 75 2.68 5.41 -1.12
N ASP A 76 2.96 4.75 0.02
CA ASP A 76 3.67 5.41 1.10
C ASP A 76 5.18 5.49 0.86
N HIS A 77 5.81 4.50 0.20
CA HIS A 77 7.28 4.49 0.07
C HIS A 77 7.79 3.87 -1.23
N ASP A 78 7.17 2.80 -1.72
CA ASP A 78 7.70 1.99 -2.83
C ASP A 78 6.70 1.90 -3.97
N HIS A 79 6.81 2.86 -4.88
CA HIS A 79 5.96 2.90 -6.07
C HIS A 79 6.23 1.69 -7.00
N ARG A 80 7.47 1.16 -7.05
CA ARG A 80 7.80 -0.02 -7.88
C ARG A 80 7.07 -1.26 -7.38
N ARG A 81 7.04 -1.46 -6.05
CA ARG A 81 6.26 -2.54 -5.45
C ARG A 81 4.77 -2.36 -5.72
N ARG A 82 4.26 -1.13 -5.69
CA ARG A 82 2.85 -0.85 -6.01
C ARG A 82 2.52 -1.21 -7.46
N LEU A 83 3.37 -0.86 -8.41
CA LEU A 83 3.22 -1.24 -9.82
C LEU A 83 3.27 -2.77 -10.00
N SER A 84 4.17 -3.44 -9.30
CA SER A 84 4.26 -4.90 -9.31
C SER A 84 2.95 -5.57 -8.87
N ILE A 85 2.23 -5.01 -7.89
CA ILE A 85 0.92 -5.53 -7.45
C ILE A 85 -0.11 -5.45 -8.57
N TYR A 86 -0.18 -4.34 -9.32
CA TYR A 86 -1.05 -4.24 -10.50
C TYR A 86 -0.69 -5.30 -11.53
N ASN A 87 0.59 -5.46 -11.82
CA ASN A 87 1.09 -6.36 -12.83
C ASN A 87 0.96 -7.86 -12.46
N VAL A 88 0.89 -8.21 -11.18
CA VAL A 88 0.59 -9.59 -10.76
C VAL A 88 -0.83 -10.00 -11.17
N SER A 89 -1.77 -9.05 -11.17
CA SER A 89 -3.18 -9.30 -11.53
C SER A 89 -3.44 -9.21 -13.04
N SER A 90 -2.47 -8.71 -13.83
CA SER A 90 -2.61 -8.59 -15.28
C SER A 90 -1.87 -9.72 -16.00
N PRO A 91 -2.53 -10.50 -16.87
CA PRO A 91 -1.88 -11.53 -17.67
C PRO A 91 -0.74 -11.00 -18.55
N LEU A 92 -0.86 -9.78 -19.07
CA LEU A 92 0.13 -9.14 -19.94
C LEU A 92 1.18 -8.33 -19.18
N ARG A 93 0.97 -8.11 -17.87
CA ARG A 93 1.85 -7.29 -17.02
C ARG A 93 2.14 -5.90 -17.62
N ASP A 94 1.13 -5.28 -18.17
CA ASP A 94 1.19 -4.10 -19.03
C ASP A 94 0.76 -2.80 -18.32
N PHE A 95 0.52 -2.85 -17.02
CA PHE A 95 0.34 -1.64 -16.23
C PHE A 95 1.62 -0.82 -16.17
N SER A 96 1.49 0.50 -16.33
CA SER A 96 2.58 1.47 -16.22
C SER A 96 2.13 2.70 -15.46
N PHE A 97 3.08 3.40 -14.83
CA PHE A 97 2.82 4.74 -14.32
C PHE A 97 3.07 5.77 -15.43
N LEU A 98 2.07 6.60 -15.69
CA LEU A 98 2.19 7.74 -16.61
C LEU A 98 2.60 9.01 -15.89
N HIS A 99 2.27 9.12 -14.60
CA HIS A 99 2.63 10.26 -13.76
C HIS A 99 2.94 9.79 -12.34
N LEU A 100 3.92 10.43 -11.69
CA LEU A 100 4.35 10.09 -10.35
C LEU A 100 4.80 11.37 -9.62
N ARG A 101 4.08 11.76 -8.58
CA ARG A 101 4.38 12.95 -7.79
C ARG A 101 4.75 12.57 -6.36
N LYS A 102 5.97 12.91 -5.94
CA LYS A 102 6.40 12.78 -4.54
C LYS A 102 5.74 13.87 -3.69
N CYS A 103 5.24 13.52 -2.51
CA CYS A 103 4.56 14.44 -1.61
C CYS A 103 4.70 14.03 -0.14
N ASN A 104 4.45 14.98 0.77
CA ASN A 104 4.57 14.78 2.21
C ASN A 104 3.41 13.98 2.80
N ASP A 105 2.19 14.23 2.34
CA ASP A 105 0.98 13.51 2.75
C ASP A 105 0.23 12.96 1.53
N PRO A 106 0.62 11.76 1.05
CA PRO A 106 0.00 11.17 -0.13
C PRO A 106 -1.49 10.85 0.09
N LYS A 107 -1.90 10.54 1.31
CA LYS A 107 -3.31 10.23 1.61
C LYS A 107 -4.20 11.47 1.50
N LYS A 108 -3.74 12.59 2.03
CA LYS A 108 -4.47 13.86 1.95
C LYS A 108 -4.53 14.36 0.52
N LEU A 109 -3.40 14.33 -0.17
CA LEU A 109 -3.30 14.77 -1.57
C LEU A 109 -4.19 13.93 -2.49
N GLU A 110 -4.12 12.60 -2.43
CA GLU A 110 -4.97 11.68 -3.21
C GLU A 110 -6.46 11.99 -3.01
N ARG A 111 -6.91 12.12 -1.74
CA ARG A 111 -8.31 12.42 -1.44
C ARG A 111 -8.76 13.72 -2.11
N ARG A 112 -7.97 14.80 -2.03
CA ARG A 112 -8.31 16.08 -2.65
C ARG A 112 -8.33 16.01 -4.18
N ILE A 113 -7.39 15.28 -4.76
CA ILE A 113 -7.38 15.03 -6.20
C ILE A 113 -8.66 14.31 -6.61
N HIS A 114 -9.04 13.24 -5.92
CA HIS A 114 -10.28 12.50 -6.19
C HIS A 114 -11.52 13.39 -6.06
N GLU A 115 -11.58 14.28 -5.07
CA GLU A 115 -12.67 15.25 -4.90
C GLU A 115 -12.78 16.21 -6.11
N LYS A 116 -11.65 16.71 -6.62
CA LYS A 116 -11.62 17.57 -7.82
C LYS A 116 -11.96 16.80 -9.08
N LEU A 117 -11.42 15.58 -9.25
CA LEU A 117 -11.69 14.74 -10.43
C LEU A 117 -13.18 14.40 -10.54
N ARG A 118 -13.84 14.00 -9.44
CA ARG A 118 -15.28 13.70 -9.42
C ARG A 118 -16.17 14.89 -9.79
N LYS A 119 -15.67 16.13 -9.63
CA LYS A 119 -16.37 17.33 -10.09
C LYS A 119 -16.20 17.58 -11.62
N ARG A 120 -15.20 16.95 -12.23
CA ARG A 120 -14.87 17.14 -13.65
C ARG A 120 -15.37 16.02 -14.55
N THR A 121 -15.52 14.81 -14.03
CA THR A 121 -16.07 13.68 -14.78
C THR A 121 -17.22 13.05 -14.00
N SER A 122 -18.26 12.66 -14.74
CA SER A 122 -19.36 11.84 -14.21
C SER A 122 -19.08 10.34 -14.33
N ILE A 123 -17.96 9.98 -14.95
CA ILE A 123 -17.59 8.59 -15.22
C ILE A 123 -16.38 8.27 -14.39
N ASP A 124 -16.63 7.77 -13.17
CA ASP A 124 -15.61 7.25 -12.28
C ASP A 124 -16.05 5.90 -11.70
N LYS A 125 -15.09 5.07 -11.41
CA LYS A 125 -15.30 3.79 -10.71
C LYS A 125 -14.18 3.56 -9.71
N ASN A 126 -14.49 3.71 -8.43
CA ASN A 126 -13.52 3.64 -7.35
C ASN A 126 -12.39 4.68 -7.51
N GLU A 127 -11.19 4.23 -7.89
CA GLU A 127 -9.99 5.06 -8.10
C GLU A 127 -9.70 5.29 -9.60
N TRP A 128 -10.61 4.88 -10.50
CA TRP A 128 -10.46 4.98 -11.95
C TRP A 128 -11.37 6.06 -12.51
N PHE A 129 -10.82 6.89 -13.40
CA PHE A 129 -11.47 8.05 -13.98
C PHE A 129 -11.33 8.02 -15.51
N MET A 130 -12.41 8.35 -16.20
CA MET A 130 -12.42 8.52 -17.65
C MET A 130 -12.42 10.02 -17.96
N LEU A 131 -11.28 10.55 -18.39
CA LEU A 131 -11.11 11.94 -18.81
C LEU A 131 -9.82 12.09 -19.61
N ASP A 132 -9.62 13.26 -20.22
CA ASP A 132 -8.37 13.57 -20.89
C ASP A 132 -7.17 13.55 -19.94
N PHE A 133 -6.07 12.90 -20.34
CA PHE A 133 -4.88 12.72 -19.50
C PHE A 133 -4.23 14.04 -19.10
N LYS A 134 -4.22 15.03 -20.00
CA LYS A 134 -3.66 16.35 -19.70
C LYS A 134 -4.46 17.05 -18.60
N ILE A 135 -5.79 17.02 -18.71
CA ILE A 135 -6.68 17.59 -17.67
C ILE A 135 -6.44 16.90 -16.32
N LEU A 136 -6.26 15.59 -16.32
CA LEU A 136 -5.98 14.81 -15.10
C LEU A 136 -4.67 15.25 -14.46
N VAL A 137 -3.59 15.38 -15.24
CA VAL A 137 -2.29 15.82 -14.75
C VAL A 137 -2.35 17.26 -14.24
N ASP A 138 -3.01 18.16 -14.96
CA ASP A 138 -3.19 19.57 -14.56
C ASP A 138 -3.88 19.65 -13.17
N ILE A 139 -4.92 18.86 -12.93
CA ILE A 139 -5.61 18.80 -11.63
C ILE A 139 -4.67 18.28 -10.52
N ILE A 140 -3.85 17.29 -10.82
CA ILE A 140 -2.88 16.74 -9.84
C ILE A 140 -1.86 17.81 -9.45
N GLU A 141 -1.25 18.48 -10.45
CA GLU A 141 -0.23 19.49 -10.21
C GLU A 141 -0.79 20.72 -9.49
N GLU A 142 -1.95 21.20 -9.89
CA GLU A 142 -2.64 22.30 -9.21
C GLU A 142 -2.92 21.94 -7.73
N THR A 143 -3.46 20.75 -7.49
CA THR A 143 -3.78 20.30 -6.13
C THR A 143 -2.52 20.11 -5.29
N TYR A 144 -1.44 19.61 -5.89
CA TYR A 144 -0.14 19.47 -5.25
C TYR A 144 0.41 20.84 -4.80
N LEU A 145 0.41 21.83 -5.69
CA LEU A 145 0.88 23.18 -5.38
C LEU A 145 0.05 23.83 -4.25
N GLU A 146 -1.26 23.68 -4.26
CA GLU A 146 -2.13 24.17 -3.18
C GLU A 146 -1.81 23.55 -1.81
N GLU A 147 -1.37 22.27 -1.78
CA GLU A 147 -1.00 21.60 -0.53
C GLU A 147 0.41 21.99 -0.08
N GLU A 148 1.39 22.07 -0.97
CA GLU A 148 2.77 22.44 -0.60
C GLU A 148 2.87 23.86 -0.05
N VAL A 149 2.13 24.82 -0.59
CA VAL A 149 2.10 26.21 -0.08
C VAL A 149 1.67 26.27 1.39
N LYS A 150 0.81 25.35 1.83
CA LYS A 150 0.37 25.29 3.24
C LYS A 150 1.44 24.78 4.22
N TYR A 151 2.49 24.13 3.72
CA TYR A 151 3.60 23.65 4.56
C TYR A 151 4.74 24.67 4.69
N VAL A 152 4.71 25.76 3.92
CA VAL A 152 5.73 26.83 3.93
C VAL A 152 5.32 28.02 4.83
N GLN A 153 4.09 28.04 5.29
CA GLN A 153 3.56 29.03 6.28
C GLN A 153 3.58 28.45 7.68
#